data_ae4ef4300e07c7b2afe52d9c525bf251
#
_entry.id   ae4ef4300e07c7b2afe52d9c525bf251
#
_cell.length_a   1.000
_cell.length_b   1.000
_cell.length_c   1.000
_cell.angle_alpha   90.00
_cell.angle_beta   90.00
_cell.angle_gamma   90.00
#
_symmetry.space_group_name_H-M   'P 1'
#
loop_
_entity.id
_entity.type
_entity.pdbx_description
1 polymer ?
#
loop_
_entity_poly.entity_id
_entity_poly.type
_entity_poly.pdbx_seq_one_letter_code
_entity_poly.pdbx_strand_id
1 'polypeptide(L)'
;MKRLLLWAALPLLLLSCTEKIHDPGKDNKGPVEGELIAINGFYTLEHEGFKFKIREEEYNTAAAQSAIALLKENFEEINSLLPKSALDVMHKNPIWMERNLTDGAAWYHTSKEWLESQGYMTEKWHCVELCNFVHYVSWTKQNQPYMVLHELCHLYHDLALPGGFENPDVKAAYNHAMAAGLYVNTPYRLDKDTVIQHYDDYYHAKVYATTNQMEYFSEICEAYWGENDYYPFNYEDLKAYDPQGFALMEKVWGKRDK
;
A
#
# COMPACT_ATOMS: atom_id res chain seq x y z
N MET A 1 -49.54 23.85 -5.86
CA MET A 1 -50.47 22.98 -6.62
C MET A 1 -49.85 21.60 -6.72
N LYS A 2 -50.50 20.65 -6.08
CA LYS A 2 -50.10 19.23 -6.00
C LYS A 2 -50.39 18.56 -7.35
N ARG A 3 -49.52 17.73 -7.85
CA ARG A 3 -49.91 16.63 -8.74
C ARG A 3 -49.18 15.36 -8.33
N LEU A 4 -49.99 14.49 -7.72
CA LEU A 4 -49.77 13.05 -7.62
C LEU A 4 -49.85 12.45 -9.03
N LEU A 5 -49.03 11.45 -9.30
CA LEU A 5 -49.35 10.44 -10.31
C LEU A 5 -49.02 9.05 -9.76
N LEU A 6 -50.05 8.23 -9.94
CA LEU A 6 -50.23 6.90 -9.39
C LEU A 6 -49.37 5.80 -10.03
N TRP A 7 -49.21 4.78 -9.26
CA TRP A 7 -48.76 3.43 -9.52
C TRP A 7 -49.48 2.69 -10.64
N ALA A 8 -48.73 1.86 -11.39
CA ALA A 8 -49.30 0.70 -12.06
C ALA A 8 -48.34 -0.48 -11.82
N ALA A 9 -48.78 -1.42 -11.01
CA ALA A 9 -48.17 -2.74 -10.83
C ALA A 9 -48.67 -3.68 -11.93
N LEU A 10 -47.75 -4.51 -12.44
CA LEU A 10 -48.12 -5.66 -13.29
C LEU A 10 -47.36 -6.90 -12.78
N PRO A 11 -48.01 -8.08 -12.83
CA PRO A 11 -47.66 -9.20 -11.99
C PRO A 11 -46.65 -10.17 -12.63
N LEU A 12 -46.01 -10.92 -11.72
CA LEU A 12 -45.17 -12.08 -11.95
C LEU A 12 -45.81 -13.14 -12.85
N LEU A 13 -45.00 -13.69 -13.75
CA LEU A 13 -45.21 -15.02 -14.30
C LEU A 13 -43.96 -15.85 -13.99
N LEU A 14 -44.11 -16.77 -13.06
CA LEU A 14 -43.21 -17.86 -12.78
C LEU A 14 -43.28 -18.89 -13.94
N LEU A 15 -42.20 -19.15 -14.58
CA LEU A 15 -42.00 -20.40 -15.32
C LEU A 15 -40.76 -21.10 -14.77
N SER A 16 -41.03 -22.17 -14.04
CA SER A 16 -40.10 -23.23 -13.69
C SER A 16 -39.74 -24.02 -14.93
N CYS A 17 -38.46 -24.16 -15.27
CA CYS A 17 -37.92 -25.27 -16.05
C CYS A 17 -36.63 -25.74 -15.40
N THR A 18 -36.73 -26.84 -14.71
CA THR A 18 -35.62 -27.72 -14.29
C THR A 18 -35.18 -28.54 -15.48
N GLU A 19 -33.97 -28.32 -15.99
CA GLU A 19 -33.25 -29.34 -16.73
C GLU A 19 -31.85 -29.49 -16.15
N LYS A 20 -31.64 -30.68 -15.58
CA LYS A 20 -30.32 -31.16 -15.16
C LYS A 20 -29.57 -31.57 -16.43
N ILE A 21 -28.52 -30.85 -16.77
CA ILE A 21 -27.48 -31.36 -17.68
C ILE A 21 -26.36 -31.90 -16.82
N HIS A 22 -26.24 -33.23 -16.88
CA HIS A 22 -25.17 -33.98 -16.28
C HIS A 22 -24.00 -33.98 -17.28
N ASP A 23 -22.89 -33.37 -16.93
CA ASP A 23 -21.64 -33.46 -17.66
C ASP A 23 -20.67 -34.36 -16.88
N PRO A 24 -20.29 -35.52 -17.44
CA PRO A 24 -19.34 -36.42 -16.79
C PRO A 24 -17.91 -36.11 -17.24
N GLY A 25 -17.11 -35.62 -16.34
CA GLY A 25 -15.67 -35.85 -16.39
C GLY A 25 -14.80 -34.75 -16.94
N LYS A 26 -14.18 -34.03 -16.02
CA LYS A 26 -12.74 -33.76 -16.03
C LYS A 26 -12.30 -33.46 -14.61
N ASP A 27 -11.87 -34.50 -13.92
CA ASP A 27 -10.97 -34.38 -12.76
C ASP A 27 -9.63 -33.79 -13.24
N ASN A 28 -9.55 -32.47 -13.27
CA ASN A 28 -8.29 -31.77 -13.28
C ASN A 28 -8.04 -31.31 -11.86
N LYS A 29 -7.60 -32.23 -11.00
CA LYS A 29 -6.95 -31.88 -9.74
C LYS A 29 -5.61 -31.27 -10.11
N GLY A 30 -5.56 -29.95 -10.20
CA GLY A 30 -4.35 -29.19 -10.02
C GLY A 30 -3.70 -29.54 -8.67
N PRO A 31 -2.43 -29.18 -8.42
CA PRO A 31 -1.76 -29.51 -7.17
C PRO A 31 -2.66 -29.11 -6.00
N VAL A 32 -2.86 -30.03 -5.07
CA VAL A 32 -3.60 -29.80 -3.82
C VAL A 32 -2.78 -28.78 -3.05
N GLU A 33 -3.10 -27.50 -3.19
CA GLU A 33 -2.68 -26.48 -2.21
C GLU A 33 -3.19 -26.96 -0.86
N GLY A 34 -2.27 -27.01 0.13
CA GLY A 34 -2.63 -27.46 1.48
C GLY A 34 -3.85 -26.65 1.95
N GLU A 35 -4.80 -27.32 2.59
CA GLU A 35 -6.03 -26.73 3.08
C GLU A 35 -5.69 -25.49 3.93
N LEU A 36 -6.16 -24.30 3.49
CA LEU A 36 -5.93 -23.06 4.22
C LEU A 36 -6.68 -23.14 5.55
N ILE A 37 -5.94 -23.03 6.65
CA ILE A 37 -6.50 -23.03 8.00
C ILE A 37 -6.53 -21.59 8.51
N ALA A 38 -7.74 -21.12 8.87
CA ALA A 38 -7.90 -19.81 9.50
C ALA A 38 -7.43 -19.86 10.96
N ILE A 39 -6.61 -18.90 11.36
CA ILE A 39 -6.22 -18.68 12.76
C ILE A 39 -6.74 -17.31 13.17
N ASN A 40 -7.57 -17.26 14.21
CA ASN A 40 -8.23 -16.04 14.68
C ASN A 40 -9.02 -15.32 13.57
N GLY A 41 -9.65 -16.09 12.65
CA GLY A 41 -10.45 -15.57 11.54
C GLY A 41 -9.63 -15.03 10.36
N PHE A 42 -8.32 -15.34 10.28
CA PHE A 42 -7.46 -14.93 9.17
C PHE A 42 -6.76 -16.13 8.54
N TYR A 43 -6.75 -16.17 7.23
CA TYR A 43 -5.80 -16.96 6.46
C TYR A 43 -4.45 -16.25 6.41
N THR A 44 -3.36 -17.03 6.49
CA THR A 44 -2.00 -16.56 6.22
C THR A 44 -1.54 -17.15 4.90
N LEU A 45 -1.15 -16.27 4.00
CA LEU A 45 -0.61 -16.59 2.68
C LEU A 45 0.86 -16.15 2.63
N GLU A 46 1.61 -16.72 1.68
CA GLU A 46 3.01 -16.36 1.46
C GLU A 46 3.28 -16.22 -0.03
N HIS A 47 4.07 -15.20 -0.40
CA HIS A 47 4.55 -15.00 -1.76
C HIS A 47 5.89 -14.27 -1.71
N GLU A 48 6.90 -14.80 -2.42
CA GLU A 48 8.22 -14.18 -2.53
C GLU A 48 8.88 -13.81 -1.18
N GLY A 49 8.63 -14.62 -0.13
CA GLY A 49 9.14 -14.39 1.22
C GLY A 49 8.28 -13.48 2.09
N PHE A 50 7.36 -12.72 1.52
CA PHE A 50 6.39 -11.95 2.27
C PHE A 50 5.24 -12.82 2.75
N LYS A 51 4.85 -12.64 4.02
CA LYS A 51 3.63 -13.20 4.59
C LYS A 51 2.55 -12.14 4.63
N PHE A 52 1.33 -12.50 4.31
CA PHE A 52 0.20 -11.59 4.42
C PHE A 52 -1.05 -12.32 4.92
N LYS A 53 -1.89 -11.58 5.65
CA LYS A 53 -3.07 -12.11 6.33
C LYS A 53 -4.31 -11.44 5.81
N ILE A 54 -5.33 -12.26 5.51
CA ILE A 54 -6.63 -11.77 5.05
C ILE A 54 -7.75 -12.47 5.83
N ARG A 55 -8.85 -11.76 6.09
CA ARG A 55 -10.01 -12.35 6.76
C ARG A 55 -10.57 -13.51 5.95
N GLU A 56 -10.90 -14.59 6.67
CA GLU A 56 -11.49 -15.80 6.09
C GLU A 56 -12.74 -15.47 5.27
N GLU A 57 -13.65 -14.65 5.83
CA GLU A 57 -14.88 -14.25 5.17
C GLU A 57 -14.68 -13.43 3.88
N GLU A 58 -13.56 -12.73 3.75
CA GLU A 58 -13.25 -11.89 2.58
C GLU A 58 -12.47 -12.65 1.50
N TYR A 59 -11.74 -13.68 1.86
CA TYR A 59 -10.74 -14.34 0.99
C TYR A 59 -11.28 -14.68 -0.41
N ASN A 60 -12.50 -15.24 -0.48
CA ASN A 60 -13.12 -15.67 -1.74
C ASN A 60 -13.86 -14.55 -2.49
N THR A 61 -13.83 -13.31 -1.99
CA THR A 61 -14.46 -12.19 -2.72
C THR A 61 -13.62 -11.75 -3.91
N ALA A 62 -14.28 -11.29 -4.99
CA ALA A 62 -13.58 -10.77 -6.16
C ALA A 62 -12.67 -9.57 -5.81
N ALA A 63 -13.07 -8.72 -4.87
CA ALA A 63 -12.28 -7.59 -4.42
C ALA A 63 -10.99 -8.05 -3.73
N ALA A 64 -11.08 -9.04 -2.82
CA ALA A 64 -9.92 -9.60 -2.14
C ALA A 64 -8.96 -10.30 -3.12
N GLN A 65 -9.48 -11.08 -4.07
CA GLN A 65 -8.65 -11.75 -5.07
C GLN A 65 -7.91 -10.75 -5.96
N SER A 66 -8.54 -9.62 -6.31
CA SER A 66 -7.88 -8.53 -7.05
C SER A 66 -6.78 -7.88 -6.23
N ALA A 67 -7.00 -7.66 -4.93
CA ALA A 67 -6.00 -7.08 -4.04
C ALA A 67 -4.82 -8.05 -3.80
N ILE A 68 -5.10 -9.34 -3.61
CA ILE A 68 -4.08 -10.38 -3.46
C ILE A 68 -3.20 -10.48 -4.72
N ALA A 69 -3.81 -10.46 -5.91
CA ALA A 69 -3.06 -10.51 -7.16
C ALA A 69 -2.11 -9.30 -7.30
N LEU A 70 -2.63 -8.09 -7.07
CA LEU A 70 -1.82 -6.86 -7.12
C LEU A 70 -0.72 -6.84 -6.05
N LEU A 71 -1.03 -7.33 -4.84
CA LEU A 71 -0.04 -7.39 -3.76
C LEU A 71 1.12 -8.35 -4.09
N LYS A 72 0.83 -9.46 -4.74
CA LYS A 72 1.85 -10.41 -5.22
C LYS A 72 2.74 -9.76 -6.29
N GLU A 73 2.16 -9.03 -7.24
CA GLU A 73 2.91 -8.27 -8.25
C GLU A 73 3.83 -7.23 -7.59
N ASN A 74 3.33 -6.50 -6.58
CA ASN A 74 4.16 -5.57 -5.82
C ASN A 74 5.30 -6.26 -5.06
N PHE A 75 5.09 -7.44 -4.49
CA PHE A 75 6.17 -8.20 -3.82
C PHE A 75 7.26 -8.65 -4.78
N GLU A 76 6.89 -9.13 -5.97
CA GLU A 76 7.85 -9.49 -7.03
C GLU A 76 8.68 -8.29 -7.43
N GLU A 77 8.05 -7.13 -7.63
CA GLU A 77 8.73 -5.89 -7.98
C GLU A 77 9.66 -5.43 -6.84
N ILE A 78 9.17 -5.34 -5.60
CA ILE A 78 9.96 -4.93 -4.42
C ILE A 78 11.17 -5.84 -4.24
N ASN A 79 11.01 -7.16 -4.37
CA ASN A 79 12.13 -8.11 -4.30
C ASN A 79 13.16 -7.90 -5.40
N SER A 80 12.74 -7.46 -6.59
CA SER A 80 13.66 -7.18 -7.69
C SER A 80 14.46 -5.89 -7.49
N LEU A 81 13.92 -4.94 -6.72
CA LEU A 81 14.49 -3.61 -6.51
C LEU A 81 15.42 -3.56 -5.29
N LEU A 82 14.98 -4.13 -4.16
CA LEU A 82 15.61 -3.91 -2.87
C LEU A 82 16.79 -4.87 -2.60
N PRO A 83 17.82 -4.42 -1.86
CA PRO A 83 18.88 -5.31 -1.43
C PRO A 83 18.35 -6.36 -0.44
N LYS A 84 18.93 -7.58 -0.51
CA LYS A 84 18.53 -8.70 0.36
C LYS A 84 18.50 -8.36 1.84
N SER A 85 19.43 -7.55 2.32
CA SER A 85 19.48 -7.13 3.72
C SER A 85 18.24 -6.34 4.18
N ALA A 86 17.63 -5.58 3.28
CA ALA A 86 16.39 -4.87 3.53
C ALA A 86 15.20 -5.85 3.53
N LEU A 87 15.15 -6.72 2.53
CA LEU A 87 14.11 -7.75 2.42
C LEU A 87 14.09 -8.67 3.64
N ASP A 88 15.27 -9.04 4.17
CA ASP A 88 15.38 -9.86 5.39
C ASP A 88 14.76 -9.18 6.64
N VAL A 89 14.62 -7.85 6.65
CA VAL A 89 13.88 -7.12 7.69
C VAL A 89 12.40 -7.10 7.37
N MET A 90 12.03 -6.73 6.14
CA MET A 90 10.64 -6.54 5.72
C MET A 90 9.83 -7.84 5.72
N HIS A 91 10.46 -8.98 5.45
CA HIS A 91 9.80 -10.31 5.47
C HIS A 91 9.46 -10.82 6.88
N LYS A 92 9.95 -10.19 7.96
CA LYS A 92 9.74 -10.70 9.33
C LYS A 92 8.30 -10.55 9.81
N ASN A 93 7.65 -9.46 9.43
CA ASN A 93 6.31 -9.13 9.89
C ASN A 93 5.29 -9.30 8.75
N PRO A 94 4.11 -9.88 9.03
CA PRO A 94 3.10 -10.06 8.00
C PRO A 94 2.45 -8.73 7.64
N ILE A 95 2.00 -8.62 6.39
CA ILE A 95 1.11 -7.55 5.95
C ILE A 95 -0.33 -7.98 6.23
N TRP A 96 -1.14 -7.12 6.84
CA TRP A 96 -2.55 -7.38 7.11
C TRP A 96 -3.43 -6.76 6.03
N MET A 97 -4.54 -7.42 5.69
CA MET A 97 -5.48 -6.97 4.66
C MET A 97 -6.89 -6.91 5.23
N GLU A 98 -7.43 -5.69 5.29
CA GLU A 98 -8.80 -5.41 5.71
C GLU A 98 -9.58 -4.75 4.57
N ARG A 99 -10.89 -4.95 4.53
CA ARG A 99 -11.69 -4.44 3.42
C ARG A 99 -12.02 -2.96 3.54
N ASN A 100 -12.50 -2.53 4.71
CA ASN A 100 -13.07 -1.21 4.96
C ASN A 100 -12.78 -0.74 6.39
N LEU A 101 -11.57 -0.91 6.88
CA LEU A 101 -11.27 -0.49 8.25
C LEU A 101 -11.29 1.03 8.37
N THR A 102 -10.81 1.73 7.34
CA THR A 102 -10.77 3.20 7.25
C THR A 102 -10.99 3.67 5.82
N ASP A 103 -11.08 5.01 5.65
CA ASP A 103 -11.08 5.66 4.33
C ASP A 103 -9.68 5.76 3.69
N GLY A 104 -8.60 5.45 4.43
CA GLY A 104 -7.25 5.30 3.90
C GLY A 104 -7.07 4.00 3.15
N ALA A 105 -5.91 3.81 2.52
CA ALA A 105 -5.59 2.56 1.81
C ALA A 105 -4.63 1.67 2.59
N ALA A 106 -3.55 2.24 3.12
CA ALA A 106 -2.53 1.53 3.86
C ALA A 106 -1.97 2.38 5.01
N TRP A 107 -1.34 1.75 5.98
CA TRP A 107 -0.57 2.35 7.05
C TRP A 107 0.39 1.36 7.70
N TYR A 108 1.43 1.89 8.35
CA TYR A 108 2.33 1.14 9.21
C TYR A 108 2.02 1.41 10.69
N HIS A 109 1.90 0.36 11.50
CA HIS A 109 1.54 0.47 12.91
C HIS A 109 2.76 0.64 13.83
N THR A 110 2.95 1.84 14.33
CA THR A 110 4.10 2.23 15.17
C THR A 110 3.90 2.03 16.66
N SER A 111 2.63 1.99 17.16
CA SER A 111 2.32 1.94 18.59
C SER A 111 1.33 0.86 18.94
N LYS A 112 1.75 -0.03 19.84
CA LYS A 112 0.90 -1.07 20.40
C LYS A 112 -0.20 -0.49 21.29
N GLU A 113 0.14 0.54 22.06
CA GLU A 113 -0.77 1.24 22.96
C GLU A 113 -1.87 1.97 22.18
N TRP A 114 -1.52 2.53 21.02
CA TRP A 114 -2.52 3.15 20.14
C TRP A 114 -3.48 2.10 19.58
N LEU A 115 -2.97 0.97 19.06
CA LEU A 115 -3.81 -0.13 18.59
C LEU A 115 -4.79 -0.58 19.67
N GLU A 116 -4.32 -0.80 20.89
CA GLU A 116 -5.14 -1.20 22.03
C GLU A 116 -6.21 -0.15 22.34
N SER A 117 -5.84 1.13 22.38
CA SER A 117 -6.76 2.26 22.66
C SER A 117 -7.87 2.41 21.63
N GLN A 118 -7.61 2.03 20.37
CA GLN A 118 -8.58 2.05 19.27
C GLN A 118 -9.37 0.75 19.13
N GLY A 119 -9.07 -0.28 19.97
CA GLY A 119 -9.71 -1.58 19.89
C GLY A 119 -9.25 -2.43 18.69
N TYR A 120 -8.09 -2.09 18.13
CA TYR A 120 -7.47 -2.89 17.06
C TYR A 120 -6.65 -4.05 17.63
N MET A 121 -6.36 -5.03 16.80
CA MET A 121 -5.53 -6.18 17.16
C MET A 121 -4.09 -5.74 17.41
N THR A 122 -3.57 -6.00 18.61
CA THR A 122 -2.20 -5.61 18.99
C THR A 122 -1.12 -6.41 18.25
N GLU A 123 -1.48 -7.53 17.64
CA GLU A 123 -0.62 -8.32 16.75
C GLU A 123 -0.24 -7.58 15.45
N LYS A 124 -0.94 -6.49 15.12
CA LYS A 124 -0.61 -5.62 13.99
C LYS A 124 0.54 -4.64 14.29
N TRP A 125 0.99 -4.56 15.54
CA TRP A 125 2.13 -3.74 15.92
C TRP A 125 3.38 -4.10 15.12
N HIS A 126 4.07 -3.11 14.58
CA HIS A 126 5.18 -3.23 13.64
C HIS A 126 4.83 -3.98 12.34
N CYS A 127 3.56 -3.95 11.96
CA CYS A 127 3.11 -4.52 10.69
C CYS A 127 2.58 -3.43 9.76
N VAL A 128 2.70 -3.68 8.49
CA VAL A 128 1.94 -2.94 7.46
C VAL A 128 0.52 -3.50 7.41
N GLU A 129 -0.45 -2.62 7.23
CA GLU A 129 -1.85 -2.99 7.03
C GLU A 129 -2.43 -2.27 5.81
N LEU A 130 -2.96 -3.05 4.88
CA LEU A 130 -3.88 -2.54 3.87
C LEU A 130 -5.24 -2.38 4.57
N CYS A 131 -5.45 -1.22 5.18
CA CYS A 131 -6.62 -0.92 6.01
C CYS A 131 -7.92 -0.83 5.18
N ASN A 132 -7.78 -0.62 3.89
CA ASN A 132 -8.83 -0.73 2.89
C ASN A 132 -8.26 -1.25 1.58
N PHE A 133 -8.27 -2.56 1.38
CA PHE A 133 -7.66 -3.16 0.20
C PHE A 133 -8.41 -2.82 -1.11
N VAL A 134 -9.64 -2.30 -1.04
CA VAL A 134 -10.34 -1.78 -2.23
C VAL A 134 -9.72 -0.44 -2.65
N HIS A 135 -9.45 0.45 -1.71
CA HIS A 135 -8.73 1.71 -1.97
C HIS A 135 -7.28 1.44 -2.40
N TYR A 136 -6.60 0.49 -1.76
CA TYR A 136 -5.28 0.05 -2.19
C TYR A 136 -5.25 -0.27 -3.69
N VAL A 137 -6.17 -1.11 -4.18
CA VAL A 137 -6.23 -1.47 -5.60
C VAL A 137 -6.51 -0.26 -6.49
N SER A 138 -7.43 0.63 -6.09
CA SER A 138 -7.79 1.78 -6.90
C SER A 138 -6.68 2.83 -6.95
N TRP A 139 -6.07 3.17 -5.81
CA TRP A 139 -5.05 4.21 -5.71
C TRP A 139 -3.72 3.76 -6.32
N THR A 140 -3.32 2.48 -6.10
CA THR A 140 -2.13 1.92 -6.75
C THR A 140 -2.23 2.00 -8.28
N LYS A 141 -3.40 1.70 -8.84
CA LYS A 141 -3.64 1.79 -10.29
C LYS A 141 -3.78 3.22 -10.80
N GLN A 142 -4.17 4.14 -9.94
CA GLN A 142 -4.37 5.54 -10.32
C GLN A 142 -3.03 6.28 -10.36
N ASN A 143 -2.34 6.39 -9.25
CA ASN A 143 -1.15 7.23 -9.11
C ASN A 143 -0.17 6.86 -8.00
N GLN A 144 -0.45 5.84 -7.18
CA GLN A 144 0.41 5.41 -6.06
C GLN A 144 0.92 3.96 -6.25
N PRO A 145 1.67 3.68 -7.32
CA PRO A 145 2.10 2.32 -7.63
C PRO A 145 2.99 1.70 -6.56
N TYR A 146 3.70 2.50 -5.77
CA TYR A 146 4.64 2.05 -4.74
C TYR A 146 4.12 2.19 -3.30
N MET A 147 2.81 2.31 -3.09
CA MET A 147 2.19 2.43 -1.76
C MET A 147 2.65 1.34 -0.78
N VAL A 148 2.76 0.08 -1.21
CA VAL A 148 3.26 -1.00 -0.35
C VAL A 148 4.72 -0.79 0.03
N LEU A 149 5.54 -0.31 -0.90
CA LEU A 149 6.93 0.05 -0.61
C LEU A 149 7.02 1.20 0.38
N HIS A 150 6.17 2.22 0.26
CA HIS A 150 6.07 3.34 1.20
C HIS A 150 5.91 2.84 2.65
N GLU A 151 4.93 2.00 2.89
CA GLU A 151 4.66 1.44 4.21
C GLU A 151 5.78 0.50 4.70
N LEU A 152 6.38 -0.26 3.80
CA LEU A 152 7.55 -1.08 4.11
C LEU A 152 8.80 -0.23 4.41
N CYS A 153 8.90 0.98 3.84
CA CYS A 153 9.96 1.93 4.19
C CYS A 153 9.78 2.49 5.60
N HIS A 154 8.54 2.74 6.06
CA HIS A 154 8.27 3.03 7.47
C HIS A 154 8.72 1.89 8.39
N LEU A 155 8.37 0.65 8.06
CA LEU A 155 8.82 -0.54 8.81
C LEU A 155 10.34 -0.62 8.87
N TYR A 156 11.02 -0.40 7.74
CA TYR A 156 12.47 -0.44 7.68
C TYR A 156 13.10 0.70 8.47
N HIS A 157 12.58 1.92 8.37
CA HIS A 157 13.03 3.09 9.11
C HIS A 157 12.96 2.83 10.62
N ASP A 158 11.84 2.30 11.10
CA ASP A 158 11.61 2.00 12.52
C ASP A 158 12.53 0.88 13.04
N LEU A 159 12.58 -0.24 12.32
CA LEU A 159 13.17 -1.48 12.85
C LEU A 159 14.63 -1.72 12.45
N ALA A 160 15.13 -1.10 11.38
CA ALA A 160 16.44 -1.36 10.83
C ALA A 160 17.43 -0.21 10.99
N LEU A 161 16.97 1.04 10.94
CA LEU A 161 17.88 2.16 11.08
C LEU A 161 18.26 2.40 12.54
N PRO A 162 19.52 2.77 12.83
CA PRO A 162 19.95 3.10 14.18
C PRO A 162 19.12 4.23 14.77
N GLY A 163 18.43 3.97 15.89
CA GLY A 163 17.53 4.92 16.54
C GLY A 163 16.12 4.96 15.96
N GLY A 164 15.77 4.08 15.01
CA GLY A 164 14.45 4.02 14.40
C GLY A 164 14.02 5.38 13.82
N PHE A 165 12.81 5.81 14.08
CA PHE A 165 12.28 7.11 13.62
C PHE A 165 13.04 8.33 14.15
N GLU A 166 13.90 8.15 15.17
CA GLU A 166 14.79 9.18 15.68
C GLU A 166 16.16 9.18 14.98
N ASN A 167 16.31 8.43 13.88
CA ASN A 167 17.57 8.34 13.15
C ASN A 167 18.11 9.74 12.79
N PRO A 168 19.34 10.08 13.22
CA PRO A 168 19.87 11.43 13.05
C PRO A 168 20.14 11.82 11.59
N ASP A 169 20.46 10.86 10.72
CA ASP A 169 20.72 11.14 9.31
C ASP A 169 19.41 11.46 8.57
N VAL A 170 18.34 10.72 8.85
CA VAL A 170 17.00 10.99 8.29
C VAL A 170 16.50 12.36 8.75
N LYS A 171 16.62 12.65 10.05
CA LYS A 171 16.25 13.97 10.60
C LYS A 171 17.07 15.11 10.00
N ALA A 172 18.36 14.90 9.78
CA ALA A 172 19.21 15.93 9.19
C ALA A 172 18.82 16.22 7.72
N ALA A 173 18.55 15.18 6.93
CA ALA A 173 18.11 15.34 5.54
C ALA A 173 16.73 16.03 5.46
N TYR A 174 15.76 15.58 6.27
CA TYR A 174 14.45 16.20 6.38
C TYR A 174 14.52 17.68 6.76
N ASN A 175 15.26 18.00 7.83
CA ASN A 175 15.42 19.39 8.29
C ASN A 175 16.08 20.27 7.23
N HIS A 176 17.05 19.72 6.49
CA HIS A 176 17.68 20.43 5.37
C HIS A 176 16.67 20.72 4.26
N ALA A 177 15.91 19.70 3.83
CA ALA A 177 14.90 19.85 2.79
C ALA A 177 13.85 20.91 3.17
N MET A 178 13.38 20.89 4.42
CA MET A 178 12.40 21.87 4.93
C MET A 178 13.00 23.29 4.99
N ALA A 179 14.24 23.42 5.46
CA ALA A 179 14.92 24.72 5.54
C ALA A 179 15.23 25.31 4.14
N ALA A 180 15.48 24.45 3.16
CA ALA A 180 15.68 24.85 1.77
C ALA A 180 14.36 25.15 1.02
N GLY A 181 13.20 24.92 1.66
CA GLY A 181 11.89 25.13 1.04
C GLY A 181 11.57 24.10 -0.05
N LEU A 182 12.19 22.91 -0.01
CA LEU A 182 11.85 21.82 -0.91
C LEU A 182 10.46 21.23 -0.52
N TYR A 183 9.85 20.54 -1.47
CA TYR A 183 8.55 19.88 -1.30
C TYR A 183 7.38 20.83 -0.98
N VAL A 184 7.51 22.09 -1.33
CA VAL A 184 6.43 23.08 -1.20
C VAL A 184 5.78 23.28 -2.57
N ASN A 185 4.49 22.93 -2.69
CA ASN A 185 3.70 23.06 -3.92
C ASN A 185 4.40 22.46 -5.16
N THR A 186 4.93 21.24 -5.00
CA THR A 186 5.58 20.50 -6.08
C THR A 186 4.56 19.90 -7.04
N PRO A 187 4.96 19.60 -8.29
CA PRO A 187 4.09 18.86 -9.20
C PRO A 187 3.56 17.56 -8.60
N TYR A 188 2.35 17.20 -8.96
CA TYR A 188 1.66 16.00 -8.48
C TYR A 188 1.07 15.20 -9.65
N ARG A 189 1.23 13.91 -9.60
CA ARG A 189 0.66 12.97 -10.57
C ARG A 189 -0.77 12.63 -10.16
N LEU A 190 -1.75 13.18 -10.85
CA LEU A 190 -3.16 12.89 -10.61
C LEU A 190 -3.54 11.48 -11.06
N ASP A 191 -2.96 11.06 -12.18
CA ASP A 191 -3.02 9.72 -12.75
C ASP A 191 -1.78 9.47 -13.62
N LYS A 192 -1.65 8.29 -14.23
CA LYS A 192 -0.50 7.90 -15.04
C LYS A 192 -0.17 8.85 -16.20
N ASP A 193 -1.16 9.59 -16.71
CA ASP A 193 -1.06 10.44 -17.89
C ASP A 193 -1.14 11.95 -17.56
N THR A 194 -1.52 12.31 -16.32
CA THR A 194 -1.85 13.68 -15.92
C THR A 194 -0.97 14.13 -14.76
N VAL A 195 -0.18 15.17 -14.98
CA VAL A 195 0.61 15.85 -13.93
C VAL A 195 0.08 17.26 -13.72
N ILE A 196 -0.31 17.58 -12.49
CA ILE A 196 -0.70 18.93 -12.06
C ILE A 196 0.54 19.65 -11.59
N GLN A 197 0.85 20.82 -12.15
CA GLN A 197 2.09 21.56 -11.89
C GLN A 197 2.01 22.44 -10.64
N HIS A 198 0.83 22.99 -10.35
CA HIS A 198 0.62 23.87 -9.19
C HIS A 198 -0.79 23.67 -8.64
N TYR A 199 -0.92 23.77 -7.33
CA TYR A 199 -2.20 23.67 -6.64
C TYR A 199 -2.62 25.02 -6.09
N ASP A 200 -3.85 25.43 -6.39
CA ASP A 200 -4.48 26.58 -5.79
C ASP A 200 -5.22 26.24 -4.48
N ASP A 201 -5.28 24.96 -4.13
CA ASP A 201 -6.03 24.52 -2.97
C ASP A 201 -5.10 24.00 -1.85
N TYR A 202 -5.50 24.30 -0.62
CA TYR A 202 -4.75 24.02 0.61
C TYR A 202 -4.45 22.52 0.82
N TYR A 203 -5.27 21.63 0.29
CA TYR A 203 -5.14 20.17 0.50
C TYR A 203 -3.93 19.59 -0.24
N HIS A 204 -3.62 20.13 -1.41
CA HIS A 204 -2.55 19.63 -2.26
C HIS A 204 -1.27 20.48 -2.17
N ALA A 205 -1.36 21.68 -1.57
CA ALA A 205 -0.19 22.54 -1.37
C ALA A 205 0.82 21.93 -0.38
N LYS A 206 0.37 20.97 0.44
CA LYS A 206 1.19 20.32 1.44
C LYS A 206 1.58 18.93 0.95
N VAL A 207 2.72 18.85 0.28
CA VAL A 207 3.33 17.59 -0.15
C VAL A 207 3.52 16.67 1.05
N TYR A 208 3.20 15.40 0.90
CA TYR A 208 3.17 14.44 2.01
C TYR A 208 4.51 14.32 2.72
N ALA A 209 5.62 14.41 1.98
CA ALA A 209 6.99 14.47 2.50
C ALA A 209 7.22 15.60 3.54
N THR A 210 6.39 16.68 3.55
CA THR A 210 6.54 17.77 4.53
C THR A 210 5.88 17.49 5.87
N THR A 211 5.18 16.38 6.02
CA THR A 211 4.41 16.05 7.24
C THR A 211 5.33 15.81 8.43
N ASN A 212 6.33 14.98 8.25
CA ASN A 212 7.37 14.67 9.23
C ASN A 212 8.53 13.90 8.55
N GLN A 213 9.60 13.59 9.31
CA GLN A 213 10.76 12.87 8.78
C GLN A 213 10.46 11.42 8.36
N MET A 214 9.40 10.82 8.88
CA MET A 214 9.02 9.43 8.53
C MET A 214 8.41 9.40 7.14
N GLU A 215 7.46 10.31 6.87
CA GLU A 215 6.84 10.43 5.55
C GLU A 215 7.86 10.90 4.51
N TYR A 216 8.71 11.86 4.85
CA TYR A 216 9.81 12.28 3.98
C TYR A 216 10.69 11.09 3.56
N PHE A 217 11.08 10.24 4.51
CA PHE A 217 11.90 9.07 4.21
C PHE A 217 11.19 8.10 3.25
N SER A 218 9.92 7.79 3.49
CA SER A 218 9.14 6.89 2.64
C SER A 218 8.92 7.46 1.23
N GLU A 219 8.56 8.74 1.11
CA GLU A 219 8.37 9.42 -0.16
C GLU A 219 9.65 9.43 -1.04
N ILE A 220 10.82 9.75 -0.43
CA ILE A 220 12.07 9.71 -1.20
C ILE A 220 12.54 8.27 -1.49
N CYS A 221 12.09 7.26 -0.71
CA CYS A 221 12.31 5.85 -1.05
C CYS A 221 11.53 5.45 -2.30
N GLU A 222 10.25 5.88 -2.41
CA GLU A 222 9.45 5.63 -3.62
C GLU A 222 10.14 6.24 -4.85
N ALA A 223 10.55 7.51 -4.78
CA ALA A 223 11.27 8.15 -5.86
C ALA A 223 12.62 7.48 -6.16
N TYR A 224 13.34 7.00 -5.14
CA TYR A 224 14.65 6.37 -5.32
C TYR A 224 14.54 4.98 -5.98
N TRP A 225 13.55 4.16 -5.62
CA TRP A 225 13.41 2.80 -6.10
C TRP A 225 12.45 2.64 -7.29
N GLY A 226 11.45 3.50 -7.38
CA GLY A 226 10.37 3.38 -8.36
C GLY A 226 9.82 4.72 -8.82
N GLU A 227 8.55 4.95 -8.55
CA GLU A 227 7.81 6.14 -8.93
C GLU A 227 7.02 6.68 -7.73
N ASN A 228 7.12 8.00 -7.48
CA ASN A 228 6.33 8.72 -6.49
C ASN A 228 5.20 9.50 -7.17
N ASP A 229 4.12 9.77 -6.45
CA ASP A 229 3.00 10.58 -6.95
C ASP A 229 3.26 12.10 -6.78
N TYR A 230 4.10 12.51 -5.81
CA TYR A 230 4.62 13.87 -5.71
C TYR A 230 6.02 13.99 -6.31
N TYR A 231 6.32 15.16 -6.91
CA TYR A 231 7.68 15.44 -7.34
C TYR A 231 8.61 15.61 -6.13
N PRO A 232 9.78 14.92 -6.19
CA PRO A 232 10.45 14.22 -7.30
C PRO A 232 9.78 12.85 -7.58
N PHE A 233 9.53 12.58 -8.89
CA PHE A 233 8.77 11.39 -9.30
C PHE A 233 9.60 10.11 -9.37
N ASN A 234 10.93 10.23 -9.54
CA ASN A 234 11.81 9.11 -9.79
C ASN A 234 13.25 9.40 -9.36
N TYR A 235 14.12 8.43 -9.57
CA TYR A 235 15.53 8.46 -9.21
C TYR A 235 16.29 9.70 -9.72
N GLU A 236 16.14 10.04 -10.99
CA GLU A 236 16.86 11.17 -11.59
C GLU A 236 16.31 12.51 -11.10
N ASP A 237 15.00 12.60 -10.92
CA ASP A 237 14.37 13.77 -10.33
C ASP A 237 14.82 13.97 -8.88
N LEU A 238 14.85 12.91 -8.06
CA LEU A 238 15.29 12.97 -6.66
C LEU A 238 16.74 13.44 -6.57
N LYS A 239 17.61 12.88 -7.42
CA LYS A 239 19.02 13.23 -7.46
C LYS A 239 19.27 14.70 -7.80
N ALA A 240 18.47 15.25 -8.71
CA ALA A 240 18.57 16.64 -9.13
C ALA A 240 17.93 17.61 -8.15
N TYR A 241 16.80 17.22 -7.55
CA TYR A 241 15.96 18.10 -6.74
C TYR A 241 16.39 18.15 -5.27
N ASP A 242 16.66 16.99 -4.67
CA ASP A 242 17.10 16.84 -3.28
C ASP A 242 18.37 15.98 -3.18
N PRO A 243 19.55 16.55 -3.49
CA PRO A 243 20.81 15.83 -3.44
C PRO A 243 21.16 15.26 -2.05
N GLN A 244 20.66 15.86 -0.95
CA GLN A 244 20.90 15.36 0.39
C GLN A 244 19.99 14.15 0.71
N GLY A 245 18.72 14.22 0.33
CA GLY A 245 17.81 13.08 0.37
C GLY A 245 18.33 11.92 -0.48
N PHE A 246 18.82 12.21 -1.68
CA PHE A 246 19.46 11.23 -2.54
C PHE A 246 20.70 10.59 -1.90
N ALA A 247 21.58 11.37 -1.28
CA ALA A 247 22.75 10.86 -0.57
C ALA A 247 22.38 10.01 0.65
N LEU A 248 21.27 10.36 1.35
CA LEU A 248 20.71 9.52 2.40
C LEU A 248 20.27 8.16 1.85
N MET A 249 19.58 8.13 0.71
CA MET A 249 19.17 6.88 0.06
C MET A 249 20.37 5.99 -0.30
N GLU A 250 21.43 6.57 -0.92
CA GLU A 250 22.66 5.82 -1.19
C GLU A 250 23.33 5.29 0.09
N LYS A 251 23.27 6.04 1.20
CA LYS A 251 23.81 5.63 2.48
C LYS A 251 23.03 4.46 3.09
N VAL A 252 21.71 4.50 3.00
CA VAL A 252 20.81 3.50 3.61
C VAL A 252 20.75 2.22 2.79
N TRP A 253 20.58 2.35 1.49
CA TRP A 253 20.30 1.23 0.59
C TRP A 253 21.51 0.74 -0.21
N GLY A 254 22.56 1.53 -0.27
CA GLY A 254 23.66 1.36 -1.24
C GLY A 254 23.32 2.02 -2.58
N LYS A 255 24.31 2.03 -3.45
CA LYS A 255 24.10 2.54 -4.83
C LYS A 255 23.29 1.53 -5.62
N ARG A 256 22.32 2.03 -6.41
CA ARG A 256 21.63 1.18 -7.37
C ARG A 256 22.62 0.75 -8.44
N ASP A 257 22.74 -0.56 -8.64
CA ASP A 257 23.35 -1.08 -9.86
C ASP A 257 22.39 -0.76 -11.02
N LYS A 258 22.93 -0.09 -12.04
CA LYS A 258 22.13 0.34 -13.20
C LYS A 258 21.68 -0.84 -14.04
#